data_06bf41ed3faddee486fc77b1be188781
#
_entry.id   06bf41ed3faddee486fc77b1be188781
#
_cell.length_a   1.000
_cell.length_b   1.000
_cell.length_c   1.000
_cell.angle_alpha   90.00
_cell.angle_beta   90.00
_cell.angle_gamma   90.00
#
_symmetry.space_group_name_H-M   'P 1'
#
loop_
_entity.id
_entity.type
_entity.pdbx_description
1 polymer ?
#
loop_
_entity_poly.entity_id
_entity_poly.type
_entity_poly.pdbx_seq_one_letter_code
_entity_poly.pdbx_strand_id
1 'polypeptide(L)'
;MIYGYCRISTKRQNIDRQVRNILSVYPKAKIVKETFTGTKFQGRKELDKVLKKAKTGDTIVFDSVSRMSRTASEGFELYQTLYNKGINLVFLKEHYIDTDTYKKAVSNQLEMTGTDVDVILKGINEYLMILAKKQIEIAFEQAEKEVQDLHQRTKEGIETARKNGKQIGQKKGATLTVKKAIYSKQIILKHNKTFGGSLSDAETQQMAQISRNSLYLYLSLIHISEPTRRS
;
A
#
# COMPACT_ATOMS: atom_id res chain seq x y z
N MET A 1 12.67 -14.29 14.97
CA MET A 1 11.80 -14.67 13.80
C MET A 1 12.01 -13.65 12.67
N ILE A 2 11.80 -14.01 11.38
CA ILE A 2 11.93 -13.08 10.26
C ILE A 2 10.55 -12.83 9.66
N TYR A 3 10.13 -11.57 9.56
CA TYR A 3 8.89 -11.14 8.93
C TYR A 3 9.22 -10.40 7.63
N GLY A 4 8.61 -10.77 6.52
CA GLY A 4 8.69 -10.05 5.25
C GLY A 4 7.42 -9.23 5.02
N TYR A 5 7.49 -7.91 5.12
CA TYR A 5 6.32 -7.06 4.93
C TYR A 5 6.24 -6.52 3.50
N CYS A 6 5.12 -6.82 2.84
CA CYS A 6 4.82 -6.40 1.48
C CYS A 6 3.55 -5.54 1.46
N ARG A 7 3.59 -4.39 0.76
CA ARG A 7 2.47 -3.46 0.68
C ARG A 7 2.20 -2.98 -0.74
N ILE A 8 0.92 -2.95 -1.11
CA ILE A 8 0.41 -2.34 -2.34
C ILE A 8 -0.65 -1.30 -2.02
N SER A 9 -0.87 -0.34 -2.92
CA SER A 9 -1.88 0.70 -2.73
C SER A 9 -3.27 0.22 -3.15
N THR A 10 -3.38 -0.64 -4.16
CA THR A 10 -4.65 -1.17 -4.66
C THR A 10 -4.54 -2.65 -4.96
N LYS A 11 -5.65 -3.39 -4.85
CA LYS A 11 -5.72 -4.82 -5.16
C LYS A 11 -5.32 -5.18 -6.61
N ARG A 12 -5.33 -4.18 -7.53
CA ARG A 12 -4.92 -4.37 -8.93
C ARG A 12 -3.41 -4.42 -9.12
N GLN A 13 -2.64 -3.92 -8.13
CA GLN A 13 -1.17 -3.96 -8.17
C GLN A 13 -0.66 -5.36 -7.80
N ASN A 14 0.38 -5.82 -8.50
CA ASN A 14 1.00 -7.10 -8.21
C ASN A 14 1.97 -6.97 -7.03
N ILE A 15 1.72 -7.71 -5.96
CA ILE A 15 2.55 -7.78 -4.76
C ILE A 15 3.66 -8.84 -4.86
N ASP A 16 3.55 -9.78 -5.83
CA ASP A 16 4.40 -10.96 -5.92
C ASP A 16 5.88 -10.62 -6.17
N ARG A 17 6.15 -9.48 -6.83
CA ARG A 17 7.53 -9.00 -6.98
C ARG A 17 8.20 -8.77 -5.62
N GLN A 18 7.52 -8.09 -4.68
CA GLN A 18 8.05 -7.84 -3.34
C GLN A 18 8.24 -9.16 -2.57
N VAL A 19 7.29 -10.08 -2.70
CA VAL A 19 7.38 -11.41 -2.07
C VAL A 19 8.59 -12.17 -2.59
N ARG A 20 8.81 -12.22 -3.91
CA ARG A 20 9.98 -12.89 -4.51
C ARG A 20 11.29 -12.25 -4.04
N ASN A 21 11.38 -10.93 -4.05
CA ASN A 21 12.58 -10.21 -3.62
C ASN A 21 12.94 -10.53 -2.17
N ILE A 22 11.94 -10.59 -1.27
CA ILE A 22 12.18 -10.92 0.13
C ILE A 22 12.56 -12.40 0.28
N LEU A 23 11.83 -13.32 -0.35
CA LEU A 23 12.09 -14.75 -0.22
C LEU A 23 13.40 -15.20 -0.89
N SER A 24 13.89 -14.49 -1.90
CA SER A 24 15.20 -14.77 -2.51
C SER A 24 16.37 -14.55 -1.53
N VAL A 25 16.23 -13.56 -0.61
CA VAL A 25 17.26 -13.25 0.40
C VAL A 25 16.96 -13.97 1.73
N TYR A 26 15.68 -14.03 2.10
CA TYR A 26 15.20 -14.64 3.35
C TYR A 26 14.15 -15.73 3.07
N PRO A 27 14.54 -16.94 2.64
CA PRO A 27 13.60 -18.00 2.25
C PRO A 27 12.65 -18.45 3.36
N LYS A 28 13.06 -18.29 4.62
CA LYS A 28 12.26 -18.64 5.82
C LYS A 28 11.43 -17.47 6.36
N ALA A 29 11.35 -16.33 5.66
CA ALA A 29 10.60 -15.17 6.12
C ALA A 29 9.10 -15.45 6.09
N LYS A 30 8.41 -15.09 7.17
CA LYS A 30 6.95 -15.09 7.23
C LYS A 30 6.40 -13.88 6.49
N ILE A 31 5.85 -14.09 5.30
CA ILE A 31 5.34 -13.00 4.45
C ILE A 31 4.01 -12.47 5.00
N VAL A 32 3.95 -11.16 5.15
CA VAL A 32 2.76 -10.40 5.54
C VAL A 32 2.41 -9.44 4.40
N LYS A 33 1.21 -9.60 3.84
CA LYS A 33 0.73 -8.84 2.68
C LYS A 33 -0.34 -7.84 3.13
N GLU A 34 -0.18 -6.58 2.74
CA GLU A 34 -1.13 -5.52 3.06
C GLU A 34 -1.54 -4.74 1.81
N THR A 35 -2.84 -4.43 1.74
CA THR A 35 -3.39 -3.50 0.74
C THR A 35 -3.84 -2.24 1.46
N PHE A 36 -3.12 -1.14 1.26
CA PHE A 36 -3.39 0.11 1.94
C PHE A 36 -3.12 1.33 1.04
N THR A 37 -4.15 2.14 0.80
CA THR A 37 -4.11 3.31 -0.11
C THR A 37 -3.77 4.63 0.57
N GLY A 38 -3.87 4.72 1.90
CA GLY A 38 -3.61 5.95 2.66
C GLY A 38 -2.14 6.36 2.68
N THR A 39 -1.89 7.66 2.85
CA THR A 39 -0.56 8.22 3.14
C THR A 39 -0.23 8.11 4.63
N LYS A 40 -1.24 8.17 5.49
CA LYS A 40 -1.08 8.08 6.96
C LYS A 40 -0.68 6.67 7.38
N PHE A 41 0.13 6.58 8.44
CA PHE A 41 0.56 5.30 9.02
C PHE A 41 -0.61 4.53 9.66
N GLN A 42 -1.56 5.25 10.24
CA GLN A 42 -2.75 4.67 10.90
C GLN A 42 -3.63 3.89 9.93
N GLY A 43 -4.06 2.70 10.37
CA GLY A 43 -4.94 1.83 9.59
C GLY A 43 -4.25 0.68 8.86
N ARG A 44 -2.95 0.49 9.05
CA ARG A 44 -2.18 -0.64 8.52
C ARG A 44 -2.30 -1.86 9.44
N LYS A 45 -3.44 -2.51 9.39
CA LYS A 45 -3.81 -3.61 10.30
C LYS A 45 -2.80 -4.75 10.32
N GLU A 46 -2.23 -5.09 9.17
CA GLU A 46 -1.28 -6.20 9.07
C GLU A 46 0.10 -5.81 9.59
N LEU A 47 0.57 -4.58 9.32
CA LEU A 47 1.79 -4.07 9.93
C LEU A 47 1.66 -3.99 11.45
N ASP A 48 0.54 -3.44 11.95
CA ASP A 48 0.27 -3.34 13.38
C ASP A 48 0.32 -4.71 14.08
N LYS A 49 -0.19 -5.76 13.41
CA LYS A 49 -0.09 -7.14 13.92
C LYS A 49 1.36 -7.62 14.01
N VAL A 50 2.19 -7.29 13.01
CA VAL A 50 3.62 -7.62 13.04
C VAL A 50 4.31 -6.89 14.18
N LEU A 51 4.08 -5.57 14.32
CA LEU A 51 4.70 -4.74 15.34
C LEU A 51 4.34 -5.17 16.78
N LYS A 52 3.11 -5.68 16.97
CA LYS A 52 2.66 -6.24 18.26
C LYS A 52 3.27 -7.60 18.58
N LYS A 53 3.60 -8.41 17.56
CA LYS A 53 4.13 -9.78 17.71
C LYS A 53 5.64 -9.81 17.73
N ALA A 54 6.30 -8.87 17.08
CA ALA A 54 7.75 -8.82 16.98
C ALA A 54 8.39 -8.58 18.36
N LYS A 55 9.42 -9.36 18.64
CA LYS A 55 10.19 -9.34 19.89
C LYS A 55 11.62 -8.88 19.60
N THR A 56 12.34 -8.49 20.64
CA THR A 56 13.78 -8.21 20.57
C THR A 56 14.52 -9.35 19.87
N GLY A 57 15.36 -9.03 18.91
CA GLY A 57 16.09 -9.98 18.06
C GLY A 57 15.33 -10.47 16.82
N ASP A 58 14.03 -10.17 16.68
CA ASP A 58 13.31 -10.45 15.44
C ASP A 58 13.74 -9.49 14.34
N THR A 59 13.55 -9.89 13.09
CA THR A 59 13.87 -9.10 11.89
C THR A 59 12.62 -8.79 11.09
N ILE A 60 12.44 -7.53 10.66
CA ILE A 60 11.40 -7.13 9.71
C ILE A 60 12.09 -6.69 8.42
N VAL A 61 11.74 -7.35 7.32
CA VAL A 61 12.31 -7.10 5.99
C VAL A 61 11.30 -6.36 5.12
N PHE A 62 11.73 -5.26 4.53
CA PHE A 62 10.99 -4.45 3.57
C PHE A 62 11.68 -4.48 2.19
N ASP A 63 10.90 -4.50 1.10
CA ASP A 63 11.46 -4.37 -0.27
C ASP A 63 12.13 -3.00 -0.48
N SER A 64 11.60 -1.95 0.17
CA SER A 64 12.16 -0.59 0.18
C SER A 64 11.59 0.23 1.34
N VAL A 65 12.23 1.35 1.65
CA VAL A 65 11.80 2.35 2.67
C VAL A 65 10.36 2.78 2.46
N SER A 66 9.94 3.00 1.23
CA SER A 66 8.57 3.40 0.88
C SER A 66 7.50 2.36 1.23
N ARG A 67 7.89 1.10 1.56
CA ARG A 67 6.95 0.09 2.08
C ARG A 67 6.71 0.28 3.56
N MET A 68 7.73 0.72 4.29
CA MET A 68 7.62 1.03 5.71
C MET A 68 6.80 2.31 5.93
N SER A 69 7.17 3.43 5.32
CA SER A 69 6.41 4.68 5.39
C SER A 69 6.39 5.43 4.07
N ARG A 70 5.46 6.38 3.94
CA ARG A 70 5.35 7.33 2.82
C ARG A 70 5.66 8.76 3.25
N THR A 71 5.73 9.01 4.56
CA THR A 71 6.13 10.27 5.16
C THR A 71 7.46 10.06 5.88
N ALA A 72 8.36 11.01 5.74
CA ALA A 72 9.70 10.90 6.30
C ALA A 72 9.67 10.87 7.83
N SER A 73 8.89 11.76 8.44
CA SER A 73 8.81 11.86 9.90
C SER A 73 8.26 10.59 10.55
N GLU A 74 7.09 10.10 10.10
CA GLU A 74 6.49 8.87 10.66
C GLU A 74 7.40 7.65 10.43
N GLY A 75 8.08 7.60 9.27
CA GLY A 75 9.01 6.51 8.96
C GLY A 75 10.22 6.50 9.88
N PHE A 76 10.81 7.66 10.11
CA PHE A 76 11.96 7.80 11.01
C PHE A 76 11.61 7.51 12.47
N GLU A 77 10.48 8.03 12.97
CA GLU A 77 9.99 7.74 14.33
C GLU A 77 9.75 6.25 14.54
N LEU A 78 9.13 5.58 13.56
CA LEU A 78 8.93 4.13 13.64
C LEU A 78 10.25 3.38 13.61
N TYR A 79 11.19 3.79 12.75
CA TYR A 79 12.53 3.19 12.69
C TYR A 79 13.21 3.26 14.07
N GLN A 80 13.25 4.46 14.68
CA GLN A 80 13.83 4.65 16.02
C GLN A 80 13.13 3.79 17.08
N THR A 81 11.81 3.75 17.05
CA THR A 81 11.02 2.96 18.01
C THR A 81 11.37 1.48 17.92
N LEU A 82 11.49 0.94 16.71
CA LEU A 82 11.80 -0.48 16.49
C LEU A 82 13.26 -0.78 16.82
N TYR A 83 14.18 0.10 16.46
CA TYR A 83 15.57 0.00 16.81
C TYR A 83 15.76 -0.06 18.34
N ASN A 84 15.12 0.84 19.08
CA ASN A 84 15.17 0.90 20.55
C ASN A 84 14.56 -0.35 21.20
N LYS A 85 13.58 -1.01 20.54
CA LYS A 85 13.03 -2.30 20.96
C LYS A 85 13.92 -3.50 20.62
N GLY A 86 15.08 -3.27 20.00
CA GLY A 86 15.98 -4.32 19.56
C GLY A 86 15.47 -5.17 18.40
N ILE A 87 14.55 -4.62 17.59
CA ILE A 87 14.04 -5.26 16.38
C ILE A 87 14.95 -4.85 15.21
N ASN A 88 15.40 -5.84 14.44
CA ASN A 88 16.24 -5.57 13.27
C ASN A 88 15.37 -5.20 12.06
N LEU A 89 15.76 -4.15 11.34
CA LEU A 89 15.12 -3.70 10.11
C LEU A 89 16.09 -3.91 8.94
N VAL A 90 15.56 -4.47 7.85
CA VAL A 90 16.30 -4.68 6.61
C VAL A 90 15.50 -4.11 5.44
N PHE A 91 16.18 -3.32 4.61
CA PHE A 91 15.61 -2.69 3.41
C PHE A 91 16.38 -3.18 2.18
N LEU A 92 15.75 -4.06 1.36
CA LEU A 92 16.44 -4.73 0.25
C LEU A 92 17.00 -3.78 -0.82
N LYS A 93 16.48 -2.56 -0.92
CA LYS A 93 16.98 -1.56 -1.86
C LYS A 93 17.91 -0.55 -1.22
N GLU A 94 17.70 -0.29 0.06
CA GLU A 94 18.42 0.74 0.83
C GLU A 94 19.20 0.10 1.99
N HIS A 95 20.07 -0.88 1.70
CA HIS A 95 20.86 -1.61 2.72
C HIS A 95 21.74 -0.72 3.61
N TYR A 96 22.05 0.48 3.13
CA TYR A 96 22.86 1.44 3.90
C TYR A 96 22.17 1.98 5.14
N ILE A 97 20.84 1.77 5.28
CA ILE A 97 20.07 2.12 6.48
C ILE A 97 19.57 0.89 7.25
N ASP A 98 20.00 -0.31 6.92
CA ASP A 98 19.70 -1.50 7.73
C ASP A 98 20.17 -1.26 9.17
N THR A 99 19.41 -1.77 10.14
CA THR A 99 19.78 -1.58 11.57
C THR A 99 21.14 -2.17 11.92
N ASP A 100 21.59 -3.20 11.21
CA ASP A 100 22.92 -3.75 11.41
C ASP A 100 24.02 -2.80 10.90
N THR A 101 23.78 -2.11 9.78
CA THR A 101 24.69 -1.07 9.26
C THR A 101 24.79 0.08 10.26
N TYR A 102 23.64 0.51 10.79
CA TYR A 102 23.61 1.55 11.82
C TYR A 102 24.33 1.10 13.11
N LYS A 103 24.07 -0.13 13.59
CA LYS A 103 24.77 -0.69 14.77
C LYS A 103 26.28 -0.75 14.56
N LYS A 104 26.74 -1.16 13.37
CA LYS A 104 28.19 -1.16 13.05
C LYS A 104 28.76 0.25 13.06
N ALA A 105 28.07 1.23 12.52
CA ALA A 105 28.52 2.63 12.59
C ALA A 105 28.62 3.12 14.04
N VAL A 106 27.71 2.68 14.91
CA VAL A 106 27.72 2.95 16.36
C VAL A 106 28.83 2.18 17.08
N SER A 107 29.05 0.89 16.73
CA SER A 107 30.06 0.04 17.37
C SER A 107 31.47 0.31 16.89
N ASN A 108 31.65 0.86 15.69
CA ASN A 108 32.95 1.29 15.16
C ASN A 108 33.37 2.66 15.71
N GLN A 109 32.90 3.00 16.92
CA GLN A 109 33.40 4.16 17.63
C GLN A 109 34.90 4.00 17.86
N LEU A 110 35.62 5.12 17.74
CA LEU A 110 37.05 5.18 18.05
C LEU A 110 37.22 4.83 19.51
N GLU A 111 38.11 3.85 19.79
CA GLU A 111 38.43 3.45 21.16
C GLU A 111 39.08 4.58 21.94
N MET A 112 38.70 4.74 23.19
CA MET A 112 39.27 5.72 24.08
C MET A 112 40.69 5.28 24.50
N THR A 113 41.62 6.20 24.47
CA THR A 113 43.04 5.94 24.74
C THR A 113 43.44 6.15 26.21
N GLY A 114 42.55 6.76 26.99
CA GLY A 114 42.85 7.14 28.38
C GLY A 114 43.70 8.42 28.48
N THR A 115 43.84 9.20 27.41
CA THR A 115 44.61 10.42 27.31
C THR A 115 43.76 11.67 26.98
N ASP A 116 44.33 12.85 26.99
CA ASP A 116 43.65 14.10 26.64
C ASP A 116 43.03 14.08 25.20
N VAL A 117 43.53 13.19 24.34
CA VAL A 117 43.01 12.99 22.99
C VAL A 117 41.56 12.45 23.03
N ASP A 118 41.11 11.86 24.11
CA ASP A 118 39.76 11.31 24.26
C ASP A 118 38.67 12.39 24.13
N VAL A 119 38.97 13.65 24.41
CA VAL A 119 38.04 14.76 24.18
C VAL A 119 37.70 14.90 22.70
N ILE A 120 38.71 14.75 21.83
CA ILE A 120 38.51 14.80 20.36
C ILE A 120 37.80 13.54 19.88
N LEU A 121 38.20 12.36 20.38
CA LEU A 121 37.60 11.07 20.01
C LEU A 121 36.12 11.01 20.34
N LYS A 122 35.70 11.55 21.48
CA LYS A 122 34.28 11.68 21.86
C LYS A 122 33.52 12.53 20.84
N GLY A 123 34.06 13.72 20.49
CA GLY A 123 33.43 14.60 19.51
C GLY A 123 33.28 13.94 18.13
N ILE A 124 34.29 13.19 17.68
CA ILE A 124 34.24 12.45 16.42
C ILE A 124 33.17 11.34 16.50
N ASN A 125 33.11 10.58 17.59
CA ASN A 125 32.11 9.52 17.75
C ASN A 125 30.69 10.08 17.78
N GLU A 126 30.43 11.18 18.45
CA GLU A 126 29.15 11.89 18.44
C GLU A 126 28.76 12.35 17.02
N TYR A 127 29.72 12.90 16.27
CA TYR A 127 29.53 13.33 14.90
C TYR A 127 29.17 12.16 13.97
N LEU A 128 29.86 11.01 14.09
CA LEU A 128 29.55 9.80 13.33
C LEU A 128 28.13 9.30 13.60
N MET A 129 27.67 9.38 14.84
CA MET A 129 26.30 9.05 15.24
C MET A 129 25.28 9.98 14.59
N ILE A 130 25.54 11.28 14.58
CA ILE A 130 24.69 12.27 13.92
C ILE A 130 24.61 11.99 12.42
N LEU A 131 25.74 11.69 11.77
CA LEU A 131 25.78 11.35 10.36
C LEU A 131 24.95 10.09 10.03
N ALA A 132 25.10 9.02 10.81
CA ALA A 132 24.36 7.79 10.61
C ALA A 132 22.85 8.03 10.75
N LYS A 133 22.43 8.81 11.75
CA LYS A 133 21.05 9.23 11.93
C LYS A 133 20.53 10.03 10.74
N LYS A 134 21.34 10.99 10.25
CA LYS A 134 20.98 11.83 9.10
C LYS A 134 20.84 11.05 7.81
N GLN A 135 21.63 10.00 7.59
CA GLN A 135 21.48 9.11 6.44
C GLN A 135 20.14 8.39 6.43
N ILE A 136 19.65 7.95 7.60
CA ILE A 136 18.34 7.31 7.72
C ILE A 136 17.23 8.34 7.39
N GLU A 137 17.30 9.55 7.94
CA GLU A 137 16.35 10.64 7.64
C GLU A 137 16.30 10.93 6.15
N ILE A 138 17.46 11.10 5.49
CA ILE A 138 17.57 11.37 4.05
C ILE A 138 16.93 10.25 3.23
N ALA A 139 17.10 8.98 3.61
CA ALA A 139 16.49 7.87 2.89
C ALA A 139 14.95 7.94 2.92
N PHE A 140 14.36 8.31 4.05
CA PHE A 140 12.92 8.52 4.15
C PHE A 140 12.45 9.77 3.39
N GLU A 141 13.20 10.88 3.46
CA GLU A 141 12.93 12.11 2.68
C GLU A 141 12.93 11.82 1.16
N GLN A 142 13.93 11.08 0.69
CA GLN A 142 14.02 10.67 -0.73
C GLN A 142 12.83 9.80 -1.14
N ALA A 143 12.45 8.82 -0.31
CA ALA A 143 11.31 7.98 -0.60
C ALA A 143 9.98 8.76 -0.63
N GLU A 144 9.81 9.77 0.22
CA GLU A 144 8.66 10.67 0.20
C GLU A 144 8.65 11.52 -1.06
N LYS A 145 9.80 12.10 -1.43
CA LYS A 145 9.96 12.91 -2.65
C LYS A 145 9.64 12.10 -3.91
N GLU A 146 10.09 10.86 -4.02
CA GLU A 146 9.74 9.99 -5.15
C GLU A 146 8.22 9.83 -5.33
N VAL A 147 7.47 9.70 -4.22
CA VAL A 147 6.01 9.61 -4.26
C VAL A 147 5.39 10.93 -4.73
N GLN A 148 5.88 12.06 -4.25
CA GLN A 148 5.41 13.39 -4.65
C GLN A 148 5.69 13.65 -6.14
N ASP A 149 6.90 13.35 -6.62
CA ASP A 149 7.29 13.49 -8.02
C ASP A 149 6.43 12.61 -8.94
N LEU A 150 6.12 11.37 -8.53
CA LEU A 150 5.21 10.50 -9.27
C LEU A 150 3.80 11.08 -9.38
N HIS A 151 3.27 11.64 -8.30
CA HIS A 151 1.97 12.31 -8.29
C HIS A 151 1.98 13.54 -9.20
N GLN A 152 3.03 14.35 -9.13
CA GLN A 152 3.18 15.55 -9.96
C GLN A 152 3.25 15.19 -11.45
N ARG A 153 4.11 14.25 -11.85
CA ARG A 153 4.19 13.75 -13.25
C ARG A 153 2.85 13.21 -13.75
N THR A 154 2.11 12.50 -12.90
CA THR A 154 0.78 11.98 -13.25
C THR A 154 -0.21 13.13 -13.50
N LYS A 155 -0.20 14.16 -12.65
CA LYS A 155 -1.04 15.35 -12.79
C LYS A 155 -0.72 16.11 -14.08
N GLU A 156 0.56 16.34 -14.34
CA GLU A 156 1.05 17.02 -15.55
C GLU A 156 0.71 16.22 -16.82
N GLY A 157 0.87 14.89 -16.78
CA GLY A 157 0.49 14.00 -17.88
C GLY A 157 -1.02 14.05 -18.18
N ILE A 158 -1.87 14.10 -17.15
CA ILE A 158 -3.32 14.28 -17.30
C ILE A 158 -3.65 15.64 -17.92
N GLU A 159 -2.99 16.70 -17.45
CA GLU A 159 -3.20 18.06 -18.00
C GLU A 159 -2.78 18.16 -19.46
N THR A 160 -1.62 17.61 -19.80
CA THR A 160 -1.13 17.53 -21.18
C THR A 160 -2.10 16.75 -22.07
N ALA A 161 -2.61 15.61 -21.58
CA ALA A 161 -3.59 14.83 -22.33
C ALA A 161 -4.90 15.62 -22.56
N ARG A 162 -5.35 16.43 -21.60
CA ARG A 162 -6.50 17.32 -21.75
C ARG A 162 -6.25 18.41 -22.80
N LYS A 163 -5.09 19.06 -22.76
CA LYS A 163 -4.68 20.07 -23.75
C LYS A 163 -4.64 19.50 -25.17
N ASN A 164 -4.24 18.23 -25.30
CA ASN A 164 -4.20 17.50 -26.56
C ASN A 164 -5.57 16.90 -26.96
N GLY A 165 -6.67 17.33 -26.34
CA GLY A 165 -8.04 16.89 -26.66
C GLY A 165 -8.36 15.44 -26.30
N LYS A 166 -7.49 14.73 -25.56
CA LYS A 166 -7.77 13.36 -25.14
C LYS A 166 -8.84 13.33 -24.05
N GLN A 167 -9.83 12.48 -24.23
CA GLN A 167 -10.86 12.23 -23.22
C GLN A 167 -10.24 11.58 -21.98
N ILE A 168 -10.34 12.23 -20.83
CA ILE A 168 -9.87 11.72 -19.55
C ILE A 168 -11.06 11.44 -18.64
N GLY A 169 -11.14 10.22 -18.17
CA GLY A 169 -12.28 9.73 -17.39
C GLY A 169 -13.48 9.36 -18.26
N GLN A 170 -14.62 9.16 -17.63
CA GLN A 170 -15.85 8.78 -18.29
C GLN A 170 -16.48 9.99 -19.00
N LYS A 171 -16.95 9.82 -20.23
CA LYS A 171 -17.73 10.85 -20.94
C LYS A 171 -18.99 11.18 -20.15
N LYS A 172 -19.38 12.46 -20.10
CA LYS A 172 -20.63 12.90 -19.49
C LYS A 172 -21.81 12.16 -20.16
N GLY A 173 -22.64 11.49 -19.35
CA GLY A 173 -23.76 10.70 -19.85
C GLY A 173 -23.44 9.27 -20.28
N ALA A 174 -22.17 8.85 -20.30
CA ALA A 174 -21.84 7.47 -20.59
C ALA A 174 -22.13 6.55 -19.39
N THR A 175 -22.89 5.51 -19.60
CA THR A 175 -23.13 4.45 -18.61
C THR A 175 -22.10 3.35 -18.76
N LEU A 176 -21.44 2.97 -17.66
CA LEU A 176 -20.51 1.83 -17.62
C LEU A 176 -21.31 0.53 -17.73
N THR A 177 -21.15 -0.18 -18.85
CA THR A 177 -21.72 -1.52 -18.99
C THR A 177 -20.82 -2.52 -18.27
N VAL A 178 -21.15 -2.84 -17.03
CA VAL A 178 -20.43 -3.82 -16.23
C VAL A 178 -20.94 -5.21 -16.54
N LYS A 179 -20.08 -6.21 -16.72
CA LYS A 179 -20.46 -7.62 -16.97
C LYS A 179 -21.54 -8.11 -15.99
N LYS A 180 -21.43 -7.74 -14.71
CA LYS A 180 -22.42 -8.05 -13.68
C LYS A 180 -23.80 -7.43 -13.98
N ALA A 181 -23.85 -6.22 -14.52
CA ALA A 181 -25.11 -5.57 -14.87
C ALA A 181 -25.81 -6.27 -16.04
N ILE A 182 -25.06 -6.76 -17.04
CA ILE A 182 -25.60 -7.54 -18.15
C ILE A 182 -26.24 -8.82 -17.62
N TYR A 183 -25.48 -9.59 -16.84
CA TYR A 183 -25.95 -10.83 -16.25
C TYR A 183 -27.17 -10.63 -15.34
N SER A 184 -27.14 -9.61 -14.48
CA SER A 184 -28.29 -9.31 -13.60
C SER A 184 -29.54 -8.91 -14.37
N LYS A 185 -29.41 -8.11 -15.45
CA LYS A 185 -30.56 -7.77 -16.33
C LYS A 185 -31.13 -8.99 -17.02
N GLN A 186 -30.32 -9.94 -17.46
CA GLN A 186 -30.81 -11.21 -18.05
C GLN A 186 -31.60 -12.04 -17.04
N ILE A 187 -31.13 -12.13 -15.78
CA ILE A 187 -31.86 -12.81 -14.70
C ILE A 187 -33.21 -12.14 -14.46
N ILE A 188 -33.22 -10.79 -14.37
CA ILE A 188 -34.43 -10.01 -14.14
C ILE A 188 -35.46 -10.29 -15.28
N LEU A 189 -35.04 -10.13 -16.53
CA LEU A 189 -35.86 -10.36 -17.70
C LEU A 189 -36.49 -11.77 -17.72
N LYS A 190 -35.71 -12.79 -17.37
CA LYS A 190 -36.13 -14.20 -17.46
C LYS A 190 -37.02 -14.64 -16.29
N HIS A 191 -36.80 -14.10 -15.09
CA HIS A 191 -37.36 -14.69 -13.89
C HIS A 191 -38.29 -13.78 -13.09
N ASN A 192 -38.21 -12.43 -13.26
CA ASN A 192 -39.03 -11.51 -12.50
C ASN A 192 -40.47 -11.46 -12.99
N LYS A 193 -41.42 -11.39 -12.05
CA LYS A 193 -42.89 -11.31 -12.35
C LYS A 193 -43.24 -10.14 -13.26
N THR A 194 -42.52 -9.01 -13.17
CA THR A 194 -42.74 -7.83 -14.01
C THR A 194 -42.56 -8.10 -15.50
N PHE A 195 -41.81 -9.13 -15.89
CA PHE A 195 -41.55 -9.55 -17.25
C PHE A 195 -42.11 -10.95 -17.57
N GLY A 196 -43.13 -11.41 -16.80
CA GLY A 196 -43.77 -12.70 -17.02
C GLY A 196 -43.06 -13.91 -16.38
N GLY A 197 -42.05 -13.69 -15.57
CA GLY A 197 -41.40 -14.72 -14.76
C GLY A 197 -42.20 -15.11 -13.50
N SER A 198 -41.68 -16.05 -12.72
CA SER A 198 -42.34 -16.58 -11.51
C SER A 198 -41.83 -15.92 -10.20
N LEU A 199 -40.68 -15.23 -10.21
CA LEU A 199 -40.05 -14.72 -9.00
C LEU A 199 -40.49 -13.31 -8.65
N SER A 200 -40.69 -13.08 -7.36
CA SER A 200 -40.88 -11.73 -6.78
C SER A 200 -39.59 -10.88 -6.89
N ASP A 201 -39.70 -9.57 -6.65
CA ASP A 201 -38.56 -8.68 -6.63
C ASP A 201 -37.51 -9.09 -5.60
N ALA A 202 -37.90 -9.55 -4.41
CA ALA A 202 -36.98 -9.98 -3.36
C ALA A 202 -36.21 -11.25 -3.77
N GLU A 203 -36.89 -12.22 -4.35
CA GLU A 203 -36.29 -13.47 -4.84
C GLU A 203 -35.38 -13.22 -6.04
N THR A 204 -35.82 -12.35 -6.97
CA THR A 204 -34.98 -11.91 -8.11
C THR A 204 -33.74 -11.19 -7.67
N GLN A 205 -33.84 -10.34 -6.64
CA GLN A 205 -32.71 -9.64 -6.03
C GLN A 205 -31.66 -10.61 -5.46
N GLN A 206 -32.12 -11.62 -4.71
CA GLN A 206 -31.26 -12.67 -4.15
C GLN A 206 -30.58 -13.48 -5.26
N MET A 207 -31.36 -13.93 -6.24
CA MET A 207 -30.82 -14.71 -7.37
C MET A 207 -29.78 -13.95 -8.18
N ALA A 208 -30.00 -12.66 -8.44
CA ALA A 208 -29.06 -11.81 -9.17
C ALA A 208 -27.90 -11.28 -8.30
N GLN A 209 -27.93 -11.49 -6.99
CA GLN A 209 -26.94 -11.01 -6.02
C GLN A 209 -26.65 -9.50 -6.15
N ILE A 210 -27.71 -8.70 -6.23
CA ILE A 210 -27.66 -7.24 -6.37
C ILE A 210 -28.35 -6.56 -5.20
N SER A 211 -28.06 -5.26 -5.03
CA SER A 211 -28.78 -4.43 -4.04
C SER A 211 -30.19 -4.11 -4.54
N ARG A 212 -31.09 -3.77 -3.60
CA ARG A 212 -32.46 -3.33 -3.91
C ARG A 212 -32.48 -2.14 -4.87
N ASN A 213 -31.61 -1.17 -4.63
CA ASN A 213 -31.48 0.01 -5.51
C ASN A 213 -31.03 -0.37 -6.92
N SER A 214 -30.12 -1.34 -7.05
CA SER A 214 -29.70 -1.85 -8.36
C SER A 214 -30.79 -2.59 -9.07
N LEU A 215 -31.63 -3.34 -8.36
CA LEU A 215 -32.79 -4.03 -8.95
C LEU A 215 -33.74 -3.03 -9.58
N TYR A 216 -34.20 -2.03 -8.82
CA TYR A 216 -35.14 -1.03 -9.35
C TYR A 216 -34.53 -0.18 -10.49
N LEU A 217 -33.26 0.14 -10.41
CA LEU A 217 -32.55 0.80 -11.53
C LEU A 217 -32.58 -0.07 -12.79
N TYR A 218 -32.33 -1.39 -12.66
CA TYR A 218 -32.33 -2.29 -13.81
C TYR A 218 -33.74 -2.58 -14.34
N LEU A 219 -34.74 -2.70 -13.48
CA LEU A 219 -36.15 -2.79 -13.88
C LEU A 219 -36.52 -1.56 -14.73
N SER A 220 -36.22 -0.35 -14.27
CA SER A 220 -36.50 0.88 -15.02
C SER A 220 -35.78 0.90 -16.36
N LEU A 221 -34.49 0.54 -16.41
CA LEU A 221 -33.72 0.53 -17.65
C LEU A 221 -34.21 -0.53 -18.65
N ILE A 222 -34.69 -1.68 -18.18
CA ILE A 222 -35.26 -2.74 -19.04
C ILE A 222 -36.60 -2.29 -19.62
N HIS A 223 -37.47 -1.67 -18.80
CA HIS A 223 -38.76 -1.12 -19.30
C HIS A 223 -38.59 -0.06 -20.38
N ILE A 224 -37.54 0.75 -20.30
CA ILE A 224 -37.23 1.76 -21.32
C ILE A 224 -36.74 1.09 -22.62
N SER A 225 -35.93 0.04 -22.51
CA SER A 225 -35.34 -0.66 -23.68
C SER A 225 -36.28 -1.69 -24.33
N GLU A 226 -37.14 -2.30 -23.53
CA GLU A 226 -38.12 -3.30 -23.97
C GLU A 226 -39.47 -2.99 -23.32
N PRO A 227 -40.27 -2.08 -23.90
CA PRO A 227 -41.60 -1.82 -23.38
C PRO A 227 -42.42 -3.09 -23.48
N THR A 228 -42.98 -3.52 -22.34
CA THR A 228 -43.86 -4.68 -22.25
C THR A 228 -44.93 -4.60 -23.35
N ARG A 229 -44.97 -5.60 -24.23
CA ARG A 229 -46.14 -5.82 -25.13
C ARG A 229 -47.34 -6.04 -24.23
N ARG A 230 -48.19 -5.03 -24.05
CA ARG A 230 -49.52 -5.19 -23.50
C ARG A 230 -50.32 -6.00 -24.53
N SER A 231 -50.55 -7.27 -24.22
CA SER A 231 -51.61 -8.07 -24.85
C SER A 231 -52.97 -7.62 -24.33
#